data_6cd0812491590ad7ce7f15ed7622bb00
#
_entry.id   6cd0812491590ad7ce7f15ed7622bb00
#
_cell.length_a   1.000
_cell.length_b   1.000
_cell.length_c   1.000
_cell.angle_alpha   90.00
_cell.angle_beta   90.00
_cell.angle_gamma   90.00
#
_symmetry.space_group_name_H-M   'P 1'
#
loop_
_entity.id
_entity.type
_entity.pdbx_description
1 polymer ?
#
loop_
_entity_poly.entity_id
_entity_poly.type
_entity_poly.pdbx_seq_one_letter_code
_entity_poly.pdbx_strand_id
1 'polypeptide(L)'
;MSLNMKGIVVCAGLALALGLRAAETEYRRLFAELSAADRAADAAWESVKTPEEFQARRAALRARLIEAVGGFPARTPLRAEVRATVPRDGYRIEKILFESRPNFHVTALAFVPDAAKFPPPYPAVLVTCGHASEGKASRGYQRACVMGAQEGFLMMIYDPIDQGERLMSTAGACCDGHNQLGSKAIRVGLSAAQFRLWDGIRALDYLQSRPDVKGDRLGVMGNSGGGTMTSLLMAVDSRLKAAAPSCYISSIRKVVGAIGPQDAEQCIYGQLKHGINHAALVLMADAAVRCQFSDKDFFPLEGALETFGVVQRTASRVGLAARFSRTVVPGPHGWKESSRRSSLDWMRQWLMDEPPNGRTDADYAALDRTFDSTQADQGLPLMETRVTPDGKVVNLPGERTASDVLVDELVGEGTPRLVFRETEPPRHRFYGDKSPAEENALLAQMLGRDLVTMRTDEILSQARALVAQGAPRPVLVAEDAWVRPAERAIAEAPELFAGFKSLGDGTFRSAIRREAR
;
A
#
# COMPACT_ATOMS: atom_id res chain seq x y z
N MET A 1 41.89 -9.48 -41.54
CA MET A 1 41.34 -10.48 -40.61
C MET A 1 39.90 -10.10 -40.32
N SER A 2 38.95 -10.80 -40.98
CA SER A 2 37.54 -10.56 -40.80
C SER A 2 37.06 -11.27 -39.52
N LEU A 3 36.73 -10.50 -38.49
CA LEU A 3 36.08 -11.05 -37.29
C LEU A 3 34.64 -11.48 -37.64
N ASN A 4 34.39 -12.72 -37.37
CA ASN A 4 33.21 -13.48 -37.72
C ASN A 4 31.97 -12.96 -36.95
N MET A 5 31.07 -12.22 -37.62
CA MET A 5 29.82 -11.67 -37.06
C MET A 5 28.95 -12.71 -36.35
N LYS A 6 29.09 -14.00 -36.68
CA LYS A 6 28.36 -15.09 -36.00
C LYS A 6 28.79 -15.32 -34.55
N GLY A 7 30.05 -15.00 -34.20
CA GLY A 7 30.56 -15.12 -32.82
C GLY A 7 29.99 -14.05 -31.88
N ILE A 8 29.74 -12.84 -32.39
CA ILE A 8 29.22 -11.71 -31.60
C ILE A 8 27.77 -11.91 -31.24
N VAL A 9 26.97 -12.47 -32.18
CA VAL A 9 25.51 -12.73 -31.92
C VAL A 9 25.32 -13.86 -30.92
N VAL A 10 26.20 -14.88 -30.91
CA VAL A 10 26.14 -15.99 -29.93
C VAL A 10 26.54 -15.50 -28.52
N CYS A 11 27.52 -14.62 -28.41
CA CYS A 11 27.93 -14.05 -27.11
C CYS A 11 26.87 -13.09 -26.54
N ALA A 12 26.23 -12.28 -27.39
CA ALA A 12 25.12 -11.39 -26.96
C ALA A 12 23.87 -12.19 -26.54
N GLY A 13 23.53 -13.26 -27.28
CA GLY A 13 22.43 -14.16 -26.93
C GLY A 13 22.68 -14.94 -25.64
N LEU A 14 23.94 -15.34 -25.37
CA LEU A 14 24.29 -16.03 -24.13
C LEU A 14 24.32 -15.09 -22.93
N ALA A 15 24.77 -13.85 -23.09
CA ALA A 15 24.77 -12.83 -22.05
C ALA A 15 23.34 -12.43 -21.66
N LEU A 16 22.44 -12.27 -22.66
CA LEU A 16 21.02 -12.00 -22.42
C LEU A 16 20.34 -13.18 -21.71
N ALA A 17 20.61 -14.42 -22.13
CA ALA A 17 20.06 -15.62 -21.51
C ALA A 17 20.58 -15.86 -20.08
N LEU A 18 21.83 -15.49 -19.80
CA LEU A 18 22.44 -15.56 -18.46
C LEU A 18 21.89 -14.45 -17.55
N GLY A 19 21.67 -13.25 -18.07
CA GLY A 19 21.06 -12.13 -17.34
C GLY A 19 19.61 -12.43 -16.93
N LEU A 20 18.80 -12.96 -17.83
CA LEU A 20 17.41 -13.38 -17.55
C LEU A 20 17.35 -14.52 -16.51
N ARG A 21 18.28 -15.49 -16.59
CA ARG A 21 18.37 -16.58 -15.59
C ARG A 21 18.82 -16.06 -14.22
N ALA A 22 19.70 -15.07 -14.15
CA ALA A 22 20.15 -14.48 -12.89
C ALA A 22 19.02 -13.69 -12.21
N ALA A 23 18.27 -12.86 -12.95
CA ALA A 23 17.13 -12.11 -12.44
C ALA A 23 16.01 -13.04 -11.94
N GLU A 24 15.70 -14.11 -12.69
CA GLU A 24 14.72 -15.13 -12.26
C GLU A 24 15.18 -15.86 -11.00
N THR A 25 16.48 -16.12 -10.86
CA THR A 25 17.06 -16.76 -9.67
C THR A 25 16.97 -15.83 -8.46
N GLU A 26 17.23 -14.53 -8.62
CA GLU A 26 17.11 -13.54 -7.55
C GLU A 26 15.67 -13.43 -7.06
N TYR A 27 14.71 -13.30 -7.98
CA TYR A 27 13.28 -13.27 -7.64
C TYR A 27 12.87 -14.52 -6.86
N ARG A 28 13.24 -15.71 -7.33
CA ARG A 28 12.92 -16.97 -6.65
C ARG A 28 13.50 -17.06 -5.24
N ARG A 29 14.72 -16.58 -5.05
CA ARG A 29 15.35 -16.52 -3.72
C ARG A 29 14.60 -15.57 -2.79
N LEU A 30 14.36 -14.33 -3.25
CA LEU A 30 13.61 -13.34 -2.47
C LEU A 30 12.18 -13.80 -2.16
N PHE A 31 11.52 -14.43 -3.10
CA PHE A 31 10.18 -15.00 -2.89
C PHE A 31 10.18 -16.15 -1.89
N ALA A 32 11.21 -17.01 -1.90
CA ALA A 32 11.35 -18.08 -0.92
C ALA A 32 11.55 -17.52 0.50
N GLU A 33 12.42 -16.52 0.66
CA GLU A 33 12.66 -15.83 1.92
C GLU A 33 11.41 -15.09 2.41
N LEU A 34 10.72 -14.36 1.53
CA LEU A 34 9.44 -13.71 1.82
C LEU A 34 8.40 -14.74 2.29
N SER A 35 8.30 -15.85 1.60
CA SER A 35 7.34 -16.91 1.94
C SER A 35 7.66 -17.55 3.30
N ALA A 36 8.93 -17.70 3.64
CA ALA A 36 9.35 -18.19 4.95
C ALA A 36 9.04 -17.17 6.06
N ALA A 37 9.30 -15.87 5.83
CA ALA A 37 9.02 -14.81 6.78
C ALA A 37 7.51 -14.65 7.04
N ASP A 38 6.67 -14.73 6.00
CA ASP A 38 5.21 -14.68 6.12
C ASP A 38 4.68 -15.85 6.98
N ARG A 39 5.16 -17.08 6.73
CA ARG A 39 4.81 -18.25 7.58
C ARG A 39 5.32 -18.11 9.01
N ALA A 40 6.51 -17.57 9.20
CA ALA A 40 7.06 -17.35 10.54
C ALA A 40 6.22 -16.32 11.34
N ALA A 41 5.71 -15.28 10.67
CA ALA A 41 4.79 -14.33 11.27
C ALA A 41 3.47 -14.98 11.72
N ASP A 42 2.88 -15.85 10.89
CA ASP A 42 1.70 -16.64 11.22
C ASP A 42 1.96 -17.54 12.45
N ALA A 43 3.05 -18.32 12.42
CA ALA A 43 3.42 -19.23 13.49
C ALA A 43 3.65 -18.50 14.84
N ALA A 44 4.21 -17.30 14.76
CA ALA A 44 4.44 -16.48 15.94
C ALA A 44 3.14 -15.94 16.57
N TRP A 45 2.05 -15.77 15.81
CA TRP A 45 0.73 -15.51 16.35
C TRP A 45 0.08 -16.78 16.90
N GLU A 46 0.26 -17.89 16.23
CA GLU A 46 -0.25 -19.19 16.71
C GLU A 46 0.42 -19.69 18.00
N SER A 47 1.62 -19.19 18.30
CA SER A 47 2.31 -19.49 19.57
C SER A 47 1.76 -18.72 20.79
N VAL A 48 1.00 -17.65 20.59
CA VAL A 48 0.38 -16.85 21.67
C VAL A 48 -0.63 -17.69 22.44
N LYS A 49 -0.50 -17.75 23.78
CA LYS A 49 -1.32 -18.59 24.66
C LYS A 49 -2.24 -17.80 25.58
N THR A 50 -1.83 -16.60 26.00
CA THR A 50 -2.55 -15.82 27.01
C THR A 50 -2.96 -14.44 26.49
N PRO A 51 -3.96 -13.78 27.09
CA PRO A 51 -4.31 -12.40 26.78
C PRO A 51 -3.15 -11.43 26.97
N GLU A 52 -2.29 -11.64 27.98
CA GLU A 52 -1.14 -10.80 28.28
C GLU A 52 -0.08 -10.88 27.17
N GLU A 53 0.25 -12.10 26.72
CA GLU A 53 1.14 -12.32 25.57
C GLU A 53 0.58 -11.68 24.30
N PHE A 54 -0.74 -11.79 24.09
CA PHE A 54 -1.43 -11.17 22.97
C PHE A 54 -1.28 -9.64 23.00
N GLN A 55 -1.54 -9.00 24.15
CA GLN A 55 -1.42 -7.55 24.28
C GLN A 55 0.02 -7.07 24.12
N ALA A 56 0.99 -7.78 24.72
CA ALA A 56 2.41 -7.48 24.59
C ALA A 56 2.86 -7.54 23.11
N ARG A 57 2.45 -8.61 22.39
CA ARG A 57 2.77 -8.77 20.98
C ARG A 57 2.13 -7.68 20.11
N ARG A 58 0.86 -7.34 20.34
CA ARG A 58 0.17 -6.23 19.65
C ARG A 58 0.91 -4.92 19.80
N ALA A 59 1.26 -4.57 21.04
CA ALA A 59 1.96 -3.32 21.34
C ALA A 59 3.33 -3.26 20.65
N ALA A 60 4.09 -4.35 20.71
CA ALA A 60 5.40 -4.45 20.08
C ALA A 60 5.31 -4.31 18.54
N LEU A 61 4.39 -5.03 17.90
CA LEU A 61 4.23 -4.96 16.45
C LEU A 61 3.67 -3.63 15.97
N ARG A 62 2.76 -2.99 16.74
CA ARG A 62 2.28 -1.64 16.44
C ARG A 62 3.42 -0.63 16.45
N ALA A 63 4.30 -0.67 17.46
CA ALA A 63 5.47 0.20 17.52
C ALA A 63 6.40 -0.03 16.31
N ARG A 64 6.64 -1.30 15.94
CA ARG A 64 7.43 -1.66 14.75
C ARG A 64 6.79 -1.21 13.44
N LEU A 65 5.46 -1.28 13.30
CA LEU A 65 4.77 -0.79 12.12
C LEU A 65 4.94 0.73 11.97
N ILE A 66 4.77 1.47 13.07
CA ILE A 66 4.96 2.93 13.08
C ILE A 66 6.40 3.28 12.72
N GLU A 67 7.39 2.57 13.27
CA GLU A 67 8.81 2.73 12.92
C GLU A 67 9.05 2.41 11.43
N ALA A 68 8.50 1.31 10.92
CA ALA A 68 8.70 0.84 9.55
C ALA A 68 8.12 1.78 8.48
N VAL A 69 7.06 2.50 8.79
CA VAL A 69 6.54 3.54 7.88
C VAL A 69 7.34 4.85 7.96
N GLY A 70 8.24 5.01 8.93
CA GLY A 70 9.07 6.20 9.14
C GLY A 70 8.53 7.14 10.24
N GLY A 71 7.66 6.63 11.12
CA GLY A 71 7.05 7.43 12.19
C GLY A 71 5.93 8.36 11.71
N PHE A 72 5.38 9.13 12.63
CA PHE A 72 4.36 10.14 12.31
C PHE A 72 4.86 11.53 12.71
N PRO A 73 4.56 12.57 11.89
CA PRO A 73 4.92 13.93 12.25
C PRO A 73 4.08 14.45 13.42
N ALA A 74 4.48 15.57 13.99
CA ALA A 74 3.68 16.27 14.98
C ALA A 74 2.33 16.71 14.39
N ARG A 75 1.26 16.64 15.21
CA ARG A 75 -0.03 17.18 14.84
C ARG A 75 0.02 18.70 14.76
N THR A 76 -0.40 19.24 13.63
CA THR A 76 -0.58 20.67 13.40
C THR A 76 -2.07 21.00 13.30
N PRO A 77 -2.52 22.27 13.39
CA PRO A 77 -3.89 22.63 13.16
C PRO A 77 -4.39 22.12 11.80
N LEU A 78 -5.58 21.50 11.77
CA LEU A 78 -6.18 20.97 10.54
C LEU A 78 -6.57 22.06 9.54
N ARG A 79 -6.84 23.29 10.00
CA ARG A 79 -7.36 24.40 9.19
C ARG A 79 -8.49 23.95 8.28
N ALA A 80 -9.37 23.12 8.84
CA ALA A 80 -10.44 22.50 8.08
C ALA A 80 -11.53 23.50 7.71
N GLU A 81 -11.94 23.46 6.43
CA GLU A 81 -12.97 24.34 5.89
C GLU A 81 -14.02 23.51 5.16
N VAL A 82 -15.29 23.81 5.41
CA VAL A 82 -16.40 23.33 4.57
C VAL A 82 -16.58 24.33 3.43
N ARG A 83 -16.13 23.96 2.24
CA ARG A 83 -16.13 24.82 1.04
C ARG A 83 -17.50 24.94 0.40
N ALA A 84 -18.31 23.91 0.48
CA ALA A 84 -19.69 23.90 -0.02
C ALA A 84 -20.50 22.80 0.65
N THR A 85 -21.82 23.01 0.69
CA THR A 85 -22.78 22.00 1.14
C THR A 85 -23.81 21.76 0.03
N VAL A 86 -24.03 20.50 -0.31
CA VAL A 86 -24.96 20.08 -1.36
C VAL A 86 -26.07 19.24 -0.73
N PRO A 87 -27.32 19.73 -0.69
CA PRO A 87 -28.45 18.96 -0.17
C PRO A 87 -28.78 17.76 -1.08
N ARG A 88 -29.23 16.67 -0.45
CA ARG A 88 -29.67 15.43 -1.08
C ARG A 88 -30.88 14.91 -0.32
N ASP A 89 -31.62 13.98 -0.91
CA ASP A 89 -32.73 13.34 -0.24
C ASP A 89 -32.25 12.43 0.89
N GLY A 90 -32.62 12.77 2.12
CA GLY A 90 -32.25 12.06 3.34
C GLY A 90 -30.83 12.28 3.86
N TYR A 91 -30.00 13.15 3.22
CA TYR A 91 -28.67 13.54 3.68
C TYR A 91 -28.18 14.83 3.00
N ARG A 92 -27.04 15.36 3.45
CA ARG A 92 -26.30 16.41 2.74
C ARG A 92 -24.85 16.01 2.54
N ILE A 93 -24.20 16.57 1.52
CA ILE A 93 -22.77 16.36 1.25
C ILE A 93 -22.03 17.66 1.56
N GLU A 94 -21.07 17.61 2.45
CA GLU A 94 -20.14 18.71 2.73
C GLU A 94 -18.82 18.48 2.00
N LYS A 95 -18.39 19.45 1.19
CA LYS A 95 -17.07 19.47 0.55
C LYS A 95 -16.07 20.08 1.51
N ILE A 96 -15.05 19.29 1.87
CA ILE A 96 -14.13 19.64 2.95
C ILE A 96 -12.72 19.73 2.39
N LEU A 97 -12.00 20.75 2.83
CA LEU A 97 -10.56 20.89 2.66
C LEU A 97 -9.92 20.97 4.04
N PHE A 98 -8.88 20.16 4.29
CA PHE A 98 -8.11 20.25 5.54
C PHE A 98 -6.63 20.00 5.30
N GLU A 99 -5.77 20.45 6.21
CA GLU A 99 -4.34 20.21 6.17
C GLU A 99 -3.98 18.98 7.01
N SER A 100 -3.36 17.97 6.39
CA SER A 100 -2.78 16.86 7.14
C SER A 100 -1.39 17.20 7.70
N ARG A 101 -0.68 18.09 7.01
CA ARG A 101 0.58 18.74 7.36
C ARG A 101 0.51 20.22 6.97
N PRO A 102 1.40 21.09 7.44
CA PRO A 102 1.42 22.48 6.96
C PRO A 102 1.49 22.54 5.42
N ASN A 103 0.57 23.28 4.84
CA ASN A 103 0.43 23.45 3.38
C ASN A 103 0.18 22.15 2.58
N PHE A 104 -0.11 21.03 3.23
CA PHE A 104 -0.41 19.77 2.57
C PHE A 104 -1.91 19.45 2.71
N HIS A 105 -2.65 19.81 1.68
CA HIS A 105 -4.11 19.79 1.70
C HIS A 105 -4.67 18.41 1.34
N VAL A 106 -5.77 18.06 2.01
CA VAL A 106 -6.57 16.88 1.74
C VAL A 106 -7.99 17.30 1.39
N THR A 107 -8.45 16.87 0.23
CA THR A 107 -9.81 17.08 -0.24
C THR A 107 -10.70 15.92 0.19
N ALA A 108 -11.86 16.22 0.78
CA ALA A 108 -12.75 15.23 1.34
C ALA A 108 -14.23 15.57 1.12
N LEU A 109 -15.09 14.56 1.27
CA LEU A 109 -16.53 14.69 1.32
C LEU A 109 -17.05 14.08 2.61
N ALA A 110 -17.94 14.79 3.32
CA ALA A 110 -18.74 14.21 4.40
C ALA A 110 -20.20 14.10 3.95
N PHE A 111 -20.75 12.90 4.08
CA PHE A 111 -22.16 12.59 3.86
C PHE A 111 -22.81 12.58 5.23
N VAL A 112 -23.56 13.63 5.53
CA VAL A 112 -24.14 13.88 6.85
C VAL A 112 -25.62 13.52 6.82
N PRO A 113 -26.11 12.64 7.73
CA PRO A 113 -27.50 12.23 7.77
C PRO A 113 -28.49 13.42 7.93
N ASP A 114 -29.70 13.22 7.47
CA ASP A 114 -30.79 14.15 7.77
C ASP A 114 -31.09 14.18 9.28
N ALA A 115 -30.88 15.33 9.90
CA ALA A 115 -31.08 15.52 11.33
C ALA A 115 -32.54 15.31 11.79
N ALA A 116 -33.52 15.46 10.90
CA ALA A 116 -34.92 15.18 11.20
C ALA A 116 -35.19 13.69 11.37
N LYS A 117 -34.43 12.85 10.64
CA LYS A 117 -34.55 11.39 10.72
C LYS A 117 -33.59 10.80 11.76
N PHE A 118 -32.37 11.32 11.82
CA PHE A 118 -31.33 10.86 12.73
C PHE A 118 -30.75 12.07 13.48
N PRO A 119 -31.10 12.27 14.75
CA PRO A 119 -30.57 13.39 15.52
C PRO A 119 -29.09 13.23 15.82
N PRO A 120 -28.25 14.30 15.68
CA PRO A 120 -26.85 14.27 16.09
C PRO A 120 -26.71 14.16 17.62
N PRO A 121 -25.54 13.75 18.14
CA PRO A 121 -24.34 13.42 17.40
C PRO A 121 -24.38 12.02 16.76
N TYR A 122 -23.71 11.88 15.60
CA TYR A 122 -23.69 10.65 14.81
C TYR A 122 -22.49 9.75 15.15
N PRO A 123 -22.60 8.42 15.10
CA PRO A 123 -21.44 7.58 14.89
C PRO A 123 -20.85 7.90 13.50
N ALA A 124 -19.52 7.86 13.37
CA ALA A 124 -18.88 8.24 12.13
C ALA A 124 -18.00 7.12 11.54
N VAL A 125 -18.01 7.02 10.22
CA VAL A 125 -17.23 6.02 9.49
C VAL A 125 -16.35 6.71 8.45
N LEU A 126 -15.03 6.49 8.55
CA LEU A 126 -14.09 6.90 7.55
C LEU A 126 -14.06 5.84 6.43
N VAL A 127 -14.28 6.27 5.20
CA VAL A 127 -14.20 5.44 4.01
C VAL A 127 -12.87 5.72 3.32
N THR A 128 -12.05 4.68 3.16
CA THR A 128 -10.75 4.77 2.49
C THR A 128 -10.86 4.28 1.05
N CYS A 129 -10.35 5.09 0.10
CA CYS A 129 -10.39 4.77 -1.32
C CYS A 129 -9.32 3.74 -1.71
N GLY A 130 -9.69 2.79 -2.57
CA GLY A 130 -8.74 1.98 -3.32
C GLY A 130 -8.21 2.73 -4.55
N HIS A 131 -7.57 1.99 -5.46
CA HIS A 131 -6.94 2.54 -6.66
C HIS A 131 -8.00 2.91 -7.72
N ALA A 132 -8.73 3.97 -7.46
CA ALA A 132 -9.65 4.60 -8.40
C ALA A 132 -9.10 6.00 -8.73
N SER A 133 -8.85 6.26 -10.01
CA SER A 133 -8.30 7.56 -10.47
C SER A 133 -9.16 8.74 -10.04
N GLU A 134 -10.49 8.54 -9.93
CA GLU A 134 -11.45 9.53 -9.49
C GLU A 134 -11.42 9.79 -7.98
N GLY A 135 -10.66 9.00 -7.21
CA GLY A 135 -10.57 9.14 -5.75
C GLY A 135 -11.93 9.09 -5.06
N LYS A 136 -12.23 10.08 -4.22
CA LYS A 136 -13.52 10.21 -3.51
C LYS A 136 -14.73 10.39 -4.43
N ALA A 137 -14.52 10.78 -5.69
CA ALA A 137 -15.58 10.91 -6.69
C ALA A 137 -15.97 9.57 -7.31
N SER A 138 -15.20 8.49 -7.08
CA SER A 138 -15.53 7.16 -7.56
C SER A 138 -16.90 6.70 -7.05
N ARG A 139 -17.78 6.31 -7.97
CA ARG A 139 -19.18 5.97 -7.70
C ARG A 139 -19.32 4.82 -6.69
N GLY A 140 -18.47 3.81 -6.79
CA GLY A 140 -18.50 2.67 -5.88
C GLY A 140 -18.26 3.05 -4.42
N TYR A 141 -17.36 4.00 -4.17
CA TYR A 141 -17.06 4.52 -2.83
C TYR A 141 -18.13 5.50 -2.35
N GLN A 142 -18.58 6.43 -3.20
CA GLN A 142 -19.67 7.35 -2.84
C GLN A 142 -20.95 6.59 -2.46
N ARG A 143 -21.24 5.50 -3.18
CA ARG A 143 -22.40 4.66 -2.87
C ARG A 143 -22.36 4.10 -1.46
N ALA A 144 -21.20 3.63 -0.99
CA ALA A 144 -21.05 3.18 0.39
C ALA A 144 -21.32 4.32 1.39
N CYS A 145 -20.87 5.54 1.06
CA CYS A 145 -21.14 6.73 1.87
C CYS A 145 -22.63 7.08 1.92
N VAL A 146 -23.31 7.04 0.76
CA VAL A 146 -24.76 7.30 0.69
C VAL A 146 -25.54 6.28 1.52
N MET A 147 -25.23 4.98 1.35
CA MET A 147 -25.89 3.92 2.13
C MET A 147 -25.74 4.15 3.64
N GLY A 148 -24.51 4.45 4.09
CA GLY A 148 -24.26 4.72 5.52
C GLY A 148 -24.95 5.98 6.02
N ALA A 149 -24.96 7.07 5.25
CA ALA A 149 -25.65 8.31 5.63
C ALA A 149 -27.16 8.12 5.75
N GLN A 150 -27.77 7.34 4.86
CA GLN A 150 -29.19 7.00 4.92
C GLN A 150 -29.55 6.08 6.11
N GLU A 151 -28.56 5.52 6.79
CA GLU A 151 -28.68 4.68 7.97
C GLU A 151 -28.22 5.37 9.27
N GLY A 152 -27.91 6.67 9.21
CA GLY A 152 -27.60 7.46 10.41
C GLY A 152 -26.11 7.55 10.75
N PHE A 153 -25.20 7.11 9.88
CA PHE A 153 -23.77 7.34 10.04
C PHE A 153 -23.34 8.65 9.37
N LEU A 154 -22.52 9.44 10.01
CA LEU A 154 -21.74 10.43 9.29
C LEU A 154 -20.60 9.70 8.56
N MET A 155 -20.67 9.68 7.23
CA MET A 155 -19.68 9.00 6.39
C MET A 155 -18.71 10.02 5.82
N MET A 156 -17.41 9.82 5.99
CA MET A 156 -16.38 10.69 5.40
C MET A 156 -15.48 9.89 4.47
N ILE A 157 -15.20 10.47 3.30
CA ILE A 157 -14.26 9.93 2.33
C ILE A 157 -13.30 11.03 1.87
N TYR A 158 -12.05 10.72 1.64
CA TYR A 158 -11.03 11.68 1.18
C TYR A 158 -10.27 11.15 -0.03
N ASP A 159 -9.67 12.06 -0.80
CA ASP A 159 -8.77 11.68 -1.90
C ASP A 159 -7.43 11.21 -1.34
N PRO A 160 -6.99 10.01 -1.69
CA PRO A 160 -5.60 9.62 -1.49
C PRO A 160 -4.64 10.48 -2.32
N ILE A 161 -3.37 10.48 -1.96
CA ILE A 161 -2.31 11.04 -2.82
C ILE A 161 -2.38 10.35 -4.19
N ASP A 162 -2.18 11.14 -5.24
CA ASP A 162 -2.22 10.75 -6.65
C ASP A 162 -3.56 10.15 -7.12
N GLN A 163 -4.67 10.54 -6.45
CA GLN A 163 -6.02 10.20 -6.87
C GLN A 163 -6.96 11.41 -6.71
N GLY A 164 -8.02 11.45 -7.52
CA GLY A 164 -9.03 12.50 -7.46
C GLY A 164 -8.46 13.89 -7.71
N GLU A 165 -8.65 14.79 -6.73
CA GLU A 165 -8.18 16.17 -6.80
C GLU A 165 -6.74 16.36 -6.28
N ARG A 166 -6.04 15.27 -5.93
CA ARG A 166 -4.69 15.28 -5.36
C ARG A 166 -3.65 14.63 -6.27
N LEU A 167 -3.71 14.90 -7.58
CA LEU A 167 -2.72 14.44 -8.55
C LEU A 167 -1.42 15.23 -8.37
N MET A 168 -0.42 14.60 -7.78
CA MET A 168 0.85 15.19 -7.38
C MET A 168 2.04 14.60 -8.13
N SER A 169 1.87 13.42 -8.72
CA SER A 169 2.90 12.70 -9.44
C SER A 169 2.91 13.05 -10.92
N THR A 170 4.10 13.05 -11.54
CA THR A 170 4.27 13.11 -12.99
C THR A 170 4.21 11.73 -13.65
N ALA A 171 4.29 10.66 -12.87
CA ALA A 171 4.24 9.29 -13.37
C ALA A 171 2.83 8.82 -13.73
N GLY A 172 1.80 9.45 -13.14
CA GLY A 172 0.40 9.07 -13.36
C GLY A 172 -0.39 8.99 -12.06
N ALA A 173 -1.63 8.53 -12.16
CA ALA A 173 -2.51 8.33 -11.01
C ALA A 173 -2.32 6.95 -10.37
N CYS A 174 -2.78 6.78 -9.14
CA CYS A 174 -2.81 5.52 -8.41
C CYS A 174 -1.41 4.89 -8.26
N CYS A 175 -1.26 3.64 -8.67
CA CYS A 175 -0.04 2.83 -8.45
C CYS A 175 1.23 3.49 -8.98
N ASP A 176 1.18 4.13 -10.15
CA ASP A 176 2.35 4.80 -10.74
C ASP A 176 2.79 5.99 -9.89
N GLY A 177 1.83 6.81 -9.44
CA GLY A 177 2.09 7.90 -8.49
C GLY A 177 2.62 7.39 -7.17
N HIS A 178 2.01 6.34 -6.60
CA HIS A 178 2.46 5.74 -5.34
C HIS A 178 3.88 5.16 -5.45
N ASN A 179 4.22 4.52 -6.56
CA ASN A 179 5.58 4.00 -6.79
C ASN A 179 6.59 5.14 -6.94
N GLN A 180 6.23 6.23 -7.64
CA GLN A 180 7.09 7.41 -7.73
C GLN A 180 7.31 8.04 -6.35
N LEU A 181 6.25 8.23 -5.56
CA LEU A 181 6.36 8.72 -4.18
C LEU A 181 7.23 7.79 -3.32
N GLY A 182 6.98 6.47 -3.38
CA GLY A 182 7.70 5.48 -2.61
C GLY A 182 9.20 5.45 -2.92
N SER A 183 9.57 5.54 -4.21
CA SER A 183 10.96 5.58 -4.63
C SER A 183 11.74 6.81 -4.10
N LYS A 184 11.04 7.92 -3.87
CA LYS A 184 11.60 9.14 -3.26
C LYS A 184 11.62 9.03 -1.73
N ALA A 185 10.50 8.62 -1.14
CA ALA A 185 10.32 8.56 0.31
C ALA A 185 11.31 7.63 1.01
N ILE A 186 11.61 6.46 0.43
CA ILE A 186 12.51 5.49 1.03
C ILE A 186 13.94 6.04 1.22
N ARG A 187 14.37 7.00 0.41
CA ARG A 187 15.69 7.62 0.51
C ARG A 187 15.85 8.47 1.78
N VAL A 188 14.74 8.89 2.37
CA VAL A 188 14.70 9.67 3.61
C VAL A 188 14.13 8.86 4.77
N GLY A 189 14.07 7.54 4.63
CA GLY A 189 13.58 6.63 5.67
C GLY A 189 12.08 6.64 5.87
N LEU A 190 11.31 7.12 4.87
CA LEU A 190 9.85 7.13 4.88
C LEU A 190 9.28 6.08 3.91
N SER A 191 7.99 5.80 4.04
CA SER A 191 7.23 4.93 3.14
C SER A 191 6.11 5.71 2.46
N ALA A 192 5.71 5.36 1.25
CA ALA A 192 4.49 5.88 0.64
C ALA A 192 3.27 5.66 1.55
N ALA A 193 3.23 4.52 2.24
CA ALA A 193 2.20 4.21 3.24
C ALA A 193 2.12 5.26 4.36
N GLN A 194 3.25 5.85 4.78
CA GLN A 194 3.27 6.85 5.86
C GLN A 194 2.44 8.09 5.53
N PHE A 195 2.56 8.58 4.29
CA PHE A 195 1.81 9.78 3.86
C PHE A 195 0.31 9.50 3.83
N ARG A 196 -0.10 8.38 3.25
CA ARG A 196 -1.51 7.99 3.15
C ARG A 196 -2.11 7.65 4.51
N LEU A 197 -1.36 6.95 5.36
CA LEU A 197 -1.77 6.59 6.72
C LEU A 197 -1.92 7.84 7.59
N TRP A 198 -0.99 8.80 7.45
CA TRP A 198 -1.07 10.07 8.16
C TRP A 198 -2.29 10.89 7.75
N ASP A 199 -2.60 10.98 6.46
CA ASP A 199 -3.82 11.63 5.98
C ASP A 199 -5.08 11.00 6.59
N GLY A 200 -5.14 9.67 6.70
CA GLY A 200 -6.22 8.95 7.35
C GLY A 200 -6.33 9.23 8.84
N ILE A 201 -5.20 9.29 9.57
CA ILE A 201 -5.16 9.69 10.98
C ILE A 201 -5.69 11.12 11.16
N ARG A 202 -5.31 12.04 10.27
CA ARG A 202 -5.78 13.43 10.31
C ARG A 202 -7.26 13.57 9.92
N ALA A 203 -7.75 12.71 9.03
CA ALA A 203 -9.19 12.63 8.74
C ALA A 203 -9.98 12.15 9.97
N LEU A 204 -9.45 11.20 10.75
CA LEU A 204 -10.04 10.80 12.03
C LEU A 204 -9.96 11.93 13.08
N ASP A 205 -8.88 12.72 13.10
CA ASP A 205 -8.80 13.91 13.94
C ASP A 205 -9.89 14.92 13.59
N TYR A 206 -10.16 15.13 12.29
CA TYR A 206 -11.25 15.99 11.83
C TYR A 206 -12.63 15.46 12.27
N LEU A 207 -12.90 14.17 12.05
CA LEU A 207 -14.15 13.57 12.48
C LEU A 207 -14.37 13.73 14.00
N GLN A 208 -13.33 13.47 14.79
CA GLN A 208 -13.40 13.59 16.25
C GLN A 208 -13.59 15.03 16.74
N SER A 209 -13.13 16.03 15.97
CA SER A 209 -13.28 17.44 16.31
C SER A 209 -14.68 18.01 16.03
N ARG A 210 -15.51 17.29 15.28
CA ARG A 210 -16.85 17.73 14.91
C ARG A 210 -17.83 17.62 16.08
N PRO A 211 -18.63 18.67 16.37
CA PRO A 211 -19.60 18.64 17.45
C PRO A 211 -20.79 17.70 17.19
N ASP A 212 -21.04 17.38 15.89
CA ASP A 212 -22.10 16.49 15.46
C ASP A 212 -21.65 15.02 15.32
N VAL A 213 -20.44 14.66 15.81
CA VAL A 213 -19.88 13.29 15.80
C VAL A 213 -19.73 12.76 17.21
N LYS A 214 -20.12 11.51 17.43
CA LYS A 214 -19.77 10.74 18.63
C LYS A 214 -18.30 10.32 18.54
N GLY A 215 -17.39 11.08 19.15
CA GLY A 215 -15.95 10.91 19.01
C GLY A 215 -15.39 9.56 19.52
N ASP A 216 -16.19 8.82 20.31
CA ASP A 216 -15.91 7.47 20.80
C ASP A 216 -16.55 6.36 19.94
N ARG A 217 -17.25 6.70 18.85
CA ARG A 217 -17.96 5.80 17.93
C ARG A 217 -17.44 5.96 16.49
N LEU A 218 -16.13 5.74 16.31
CA LEU A 218 -15.46 5.85 15.01
C LEU A 218 -15.23 4.48 14.40
N GLY A 219 -15.52 4.36 13.10
CA GLY A 219 -15.24 3.19 12.29
C GLY A 219 -14.43 3.53 11.05
N VAL A 220 -13.88 2.49 10.40
CA VAL A 220 -13.17 2.61 9.12
C VAL A 220 -13.52 1.44 8.20
N MET A 221 -13.74 1.71 6.92
CA MET A 221 -13.98 0.67 5.91
C MET A 221 -13.49 1.09 4.54
N GLY A 222 -13.12 0.13 3.71
CA GLY A 222 -12.66 0.39 2.34
C GLY A 222 -12.32 -0.89 1.59
N ASN A 223 -12.20 -0.76 0.27
CA ASN A 223 -11.97 -1.88 -0.63
C ASN A 223 -10.65 -1.75 -1.38
N SER A 224 -9.96 -2.86 -1.65
CA SER A 224 -8.70 -2.89 -2.41
C SER A 224 -7.61 -2.07 -1.72
N GLY A 225 -6.96 -1.11 -2.37
CA GLY A 225 -6.07 -0.15 -1.71
C GLY A 225 -6.74 0.61 -0.55
N GLY A 226 -8.07 0.78 -0.58
CA GLY A 226 -8.85 1.23 0.57
C GLY A 226 -8.91 0.19 1.69
N GLY A 227 -8.96 -1.10 1.35
CA GLY A 227 -8.78 -2.19 2.30
C GLY A 227 -7.39 -2.18 2.94
N THR A 228 -6.36 -1.83 2.18
CA THR A 228 -5.00 -1.59 2.68
C THR A 228 -4.99 -0.51 3.75
N MET A 229 -5.52 0.68 3.41
CA MET A 229 -5.55 1.80 4.35
C MET A 229 -6.43 1.52 5.57
N THR A 230 -7.58 0.85 5.39
CA THR A 230 -8.40 0.36 6.50
C THR A 230 -7.57 -0.53 7.44
N SER A 231 -6.79 -1.46 6.88
CA SER A 231 -5.98 -2.41 7.64
C SER A 231 -4.83 -1.73 8.40
N LEU A 232 -4.18 -0.76 7.78
CA LEU A 232 -3.12 0.02 8.42
C LEU A 232 -3.67 0.96 9.50
N LEU A 233 -4.77 1.66 9.23
CA LEU A 233 -5.41 2.55 10.21
C LEU A 233 -5.88 1.79 11.45
N MET A 234 -6.59 0.66 11.28
CA MET A 234 -7.07 -0.13 12.42
C MET A 234 -5.92 -0.73 13.24
N ALA A 235 -4.75 -0.96 12.63
CA ALA A 235 -3.59 -1.48 13.32
C ALA A 235 -2.88 -0.43 14.19
N VAL A 236 -2.96 0.88 13.85
CA VAL A 236 -2.22 1.94 14.53
C VAL A 236 -3.09 2.91 15.33
N ASP A 237 -4.37 3.09 14.98
CA ASP A 237 -5.24 4.08 15.61
C ASP A 237 -6.26 3.43 16.55
N SER A 238 -6.04 3.58 17.86
CA SER A 238 -6.86 2.97 18.91
C SER A 238 -8.25 3.61 19.09
N ARG A 239 -8.54 4.73 18.43
CA ARG A 239 -9.86 5.39 18.48
C ARG A 239 -10.94 4.61 17.73
N LEU A 240 -10.52 3.77 16.78
CA LEU A 240 -11.43 2.96 15.97
C LEU A 240 -12.08 1.84 16.81
N LYS A 241 -13.40 1.73 16.72
CA LYS A 241 -14.20 0.67 17.38
C LYS A 241 -14.61 -0.44 16.43
N ALA A 242 -14.76 -0.13 15.14
CA ALA A 242 -15.10 -1.08 14.09
C ALA A 242 -14.25 -0.86 12.84
N ALA A 243 -13.86 -1.94 12.17
CA ALA A 243 -13.14 -1.90 10.91
C ALA A 243 -13.64 -2.97 9.94
N ALA A 244 -13.70 -2.64 8.64
CA ALA A 244 -14.13 -3.58 7.61
C ALA A 244 -13.25 -3.47 6.35
N PRO A 245 -12.04 -4.06 6.36
CA PRO A 245 -11.20 -4.17 5.17
C PRO A 245 -11.80 -5.17 4.18
N SER A 246 -11.96 -4.74 2.91
CA SER A 246 -12.50 -5.55 1.82
C SER A 246 -11.47 -5.77 0.73
N CYS A 247 -11.39 -7.00 0.20
CA CYS A 247 -10.55 -7.39 -0.94
C CYS A 247 -9.08 -6.96 -0.81
N TYR A 248 -8.47 -7.23 0.36
CA TYR A 248 -7.06 -6.96 0.62
C TYR A 248 -6.41 -8.03 1.51
N ILE A 249 -7.02 -8.37 2.64
CA ILE A 249 -6.44 -9.34 3.59
C ILE A 249 -6.31 -10.72 2.94
N SER A 250 -5.08 -11.19 2.78
CA SER A 250 -4.73 -12.51 2.27
C SER A 250 -3.33 -12.89 2.75
N SER A 251 -2.82 -14.10 2.50
CA SER A 251 -1.43 -14.41 2.82
C SER A 251 -0.51 -13.72 1.81
N ILE A 252 0.50 -12.99 2.29
CA ILE A 252 1.39 -12.19 1.44
C ILE A 252 2.10 -13.08 0.41
N ARG A 253 2.55 -14.28 0.81
CA ARG A 253 3.20 -15.22 -0.10
C ARG A 253 2.29 -15.66 -1.25
N LYS A 254 0.98 -15.81 -1.01
CA LYS A 254 0.02 -16.19 -2.05
C LYS A 254 -0.34 -15.02 -2.96
N VAL A 255 -0.44 -13.81 -2.41
CA VAL A 255 -0.64 -12.59 -3.20
C VAL A 255 0.56 -12.38 -4.13
N VAL A 256 1.78 -12.38 -3.59
CA VAL A 256 3.00 -12.19 -4.40
C VAL A 256 3.18 -13.33 -5.41
N GLY A 257 2.85 -14.56 -5.06
CA GLY A 257 2.89 -15.70 -5.99
C GLY A 257 1.87 -15.62 -7.14
N ALA A 258 0.74 -14.94 -6.92
CA ALA A 258 -0.34 -14.80 -7.92
C ALA A 258 -0.18 -13.56 -8.81
N ILE A 259 0.16 -12.41 -8.22
CA ILE A 259 0.13 -11.10 -8.91
C ILE A 259 1.42 -10.29 -8.74
N GLY A 260 2.46 -10.86 -8.15
CA GLY A 260 3.69 -10.13 -7.81
C GLY A 260 3.53 -9.22 -6.58
N PRO A 261 4.61 -8.49 -6.21
CA PRO A 261 4.53 -7.48 -5.18
C PRO A 261 3.62 -6.34 -5.61
N GLN A 262 2.87 -5.81 -4.64
CA GLN A 262 1.96 -4.70 -4.87
C GLN A 262 2.73 -3.38 -5.07
N ASP A 263 2.05 -2.24 -5.03
CA ASP A 263 2.71 -0.94 -5.13
C ASP A 263 3.39 -0.48 -3.82
N ALA A 264 4.09 0.64 -3.86
CA ALA A 264 4.89 1.15 -2.75
C ALA A 264 4.08 1.48 -1.48
N GLU A 265 2.76 1.70 -1.57
CA GLU A 265 1.93 1.92 -0.38
C GLU A 265 1.69 0.65 0.43
N GLN A 266 1.83 -0.51 -0.21
CA GLN A 266 1.56 -1.83 0.34
C GLN A 266 2.83 -2.59 0.67
N CYS A 267 3.98 -2.16 0.13
CA CYS A 267 5.29 -2.73 0.35
C CYS A 267 6.09 -1.90 1.36
N ILE A 268 5.79 -2.07 2.66
CA ILE A 268 6.43 -1.31 3.73
C ILE A 268 7.81 -1.91 4.04
N TYR A 269 8.84 -1.03 4.21
CA TYR A 269 10.20 -1.46 4.49
C TYR A 269 10.29 -2.30 5.76
N GLY A 270 10.83 -3.50 5.63
CA GLY A 270 11.06 -4.41 6.76
C GLY A 270 9.81 -5.00 7.39
N GLN A 271 8.61 -4.81 6.82
CA GLN A 271 7.38 -5.31 7.43
C GLN A 271 7.44 -6.80 7.79
N LEU A 272 7.91 -7.66 6.89
CA LEU A 272 8.02 -9.09 7.15
C LEU A 272 9.20 -9.45 8.05
N LYS A 273 10.30 -8.70 8.00
CA LYS A 273 11.42 -8.82 8.96
C LYS A 273 10.92 -8.63 10.40
N HIS A 274 9.95 -7.75 10.60
CA HIS A 274 9.33 -7.48 11.90
C HIS A 274 8.15 -8.39 12.22
N GLY A 275 7.79 -9.33 11.33
CA GLY A 275 6.65 -10.21 11.51
C GLY A 275 5.29 -9.54 11.29
N ILE A 276 5.27 -8.46 10.50
CA ILE A 276 4.06 -7.73 10.16
C ILE A 276 3.53 -8.23 8.82
N ASN A 277 2.65 -9.21 8.86
CA ASN A 277 1.87 -9.69 7.73
C ASN A 277 0.39 -9.29 7.89
N HIS A 278 -0.48 -9.76 7.00
CA HIS A 278 -1.89 -9.36 7.05
C HIS A 278 -2.63 -9.92 8.29
N ALA A 279 -2.25 -11.11 8.80
CA ALA A 279 -2.79 -11.59 10.07
C ALA A 279 -2.41 -10.65 11.23
N ALA A 280 -1.16 -10.17 11.23
CA ALA A 280 -0.69 -9.20 12.22
C ALA A 280 -1.48 -7.89 12.16
N LEU A 281 -1.76 -7.34 10.96
CA LEU A 281 -2.57 -6.12 10.82
C LEU A 281 -3.96 -6.28 11.45
N VAL A 282 -4.61 -7.42 11.22
CA VAL A 282 -5.93 -7.71 11.80
C VAL A 282 -5.85 -7.87 13.32
N LEU A 283 -4.89 -8.64 13.83
CA LEU A 283 -4.74 -8.93 15.26
C LEU A 283 -4.22 -7.72 16.05
N MET A 284 -3.55 -6.77 15.41
CA MET A 284 -3.16 -5.50 16.05
C MET A 284 -4.33 -4.54 16.30
N ALA A 285 -5.46 -4.71 15.62
CA ALA A 285 -6.58 -3.80 15.74
C ALA A 285 -7.19 -3.77 17.15
N ASP A 286 -7.39 -2.56 17.69
CA ASP A 286 -8.25 -2.35 18.86
C ASP A 286 -9.74 -2.40 18.48
N ALA A 287 -10.04 -2.17 17.22
CA ALA A 287 -11.37 -2.30 16.63
C ALA A 287 -11.85 -3.76 16.56
N ALA A 288 -13.15 -3.96 16.51
CA ALA A 288 -13.72 -5.20 16.01
C ALA A 288 -13.61 -5.22 14.48
N VAL A 289 -13.17 -6.32 13.89
CA VAL A 289 -12.81 -6.40 12.47
C VAL A 289 -13.65 -7.41 11.74
N ARG A 290 -14.24 -7.01 10.59
CA ARG A 290 -14.84 -7.93 9.62
C ARG A 290 -14.09 -7.87 8.30
N CYS A 291 -13.29 -8.90 8.02
CA CYS A 291 -12.61 -9.05 6.74
C CYS A 291 -13.58 -9.53 5.66
N GLN A 292 -13.52 -8.93 4.46
CA GLN A 292 -14.39 -9.30 3.35
C GLN A 292 -13.57 -9.78 2.15
N PHE A 293 -14.00 -10.88 1.56
CA PHE A 293 -13.33 -11.56 0.47
C PHE A 293 -14.27 -11.77 -0.70
N SER A 294 -13.76 -11.73 -1.93
CA SER A 294 -14.46 -12.19 -3.13
C SER A 294 -13.89 -13.54 -3.56
N ASP A 295 -14.75 -14.47 -3.98
CA ASP A 295 -14.33 -15.85 -4.28
C ASP A 295 -13.51 -15.98 -5.58
N LYS A 296 -13.63 -15.00 -6.49
CA LYS A 296 -12.90 -14.92 -7.77
C LYS A 296 -12.00 -13.69 -7.82
N ASP A 297 -11.49 -13.25 -6.65
CA ASP A 297 -10.56 -12.13 -6.56
C ASP A 297 -9.17 -12.52 -7.08
N PHE A 298 -8.41 -11.55 -7.58
CA PHE A 298 -6.98 -11.75 -7.83
C PHE A 298 -6.15 -11.80 -6.52
N PHE A 299 -6.71 -11.32 -5.41
CA PHE A 299 -6.23 -11.70 -4.06
C PHE A 299 -6.72 -13.12 -3.76
N PRO A 300 -5.84 -14.14 -3.73
CA PRO A 300 -6.27 -15.54 -3.64
C PRO A 300 -7.13 -15.80 -2.39
N LEU A 301 -8.36 -16.27 -2.60
CA LEU A 301 -9.28 -16.62 -1.51
C LEU A 301 -8.67 -17.64 -0.55
N GLU A 302 -7.92 -18.61 -1.06
CA GLU A 302 -7.22 -19.60 -0.23
C GLU A 302 -6.28 -18.90 0.77
N GLY A 303 -5.48 -17.93 0.31
CA GLY A 303 -4.60 -17.13 1.18
C GLY A 303 -5.37 -16.26 2.18
N ALA A 304 -6.53 -15.73 1.77
CA ALA A 304 -7.41 -14.97 2.65
C ALA A 304 -7.98 -15.85 3.78
N LEU A 305 -8.42 -17.06 3.45
CA LEU A 305 -8.93 -18.03 4.43
C LEU A 305 -7.83 -18.56 5.35
N GLU A 306 -6.61 -18.80 4.85
CA GLU A 306 -5.44 -19.15 5.67
C GLU A 306 -5.16 -18.06 6.69
N THR A 307 -5.02 -16.80 6.25
CA THR A 307 -4.77 -15.65 7.11
C THR A 307 -5.85 -15.47 8.15
N PHE A 308 -7.12 -15.53 7.75
CA PHE A 308 -8.23 -15.41 8.69
C PHE A 308 -8.29 -16.61 9.66
N GLY A 309 -7.88 -17.79 9.23
CA GLY A 309 -7.72 -18.96 10.10
C GLY A 309 -6.73 -18.72 11.24
N VAL A 310 -5.58 -18.09 10.97
CA VAL A 310 -4.61 -17.67 12.00
C VAL A 310 -5.27 -16.68 12.98
N VAL A 311 -5.96 -15.65 12.45
CA VAL A 311 -6.68 -14.66 13.26
C VAL A 311 -7.68 -15.35 14.18
N GLN A 312 -8.52 -16.22 13.65
CA GLN A 312 -9.59 -16.86 14.41
C GLN A 312 -9.06 -17.79 15.49
N ARG A 313 -8.07 -18.63 15.17
CA ARG A 313 -7.45 -19.53 16.16
C ARG A 313 -6.76 -18.74 17.28
N THR A 314 -6.03 -17.69 16.95
CA THR A 314 -5.37 -16.84 17.95
C THR A 314 -6.38 -16.11 18.81
N ALA A 315 -7.37 -15.44 18.21
CA ALA A 315 -8.41 -14.71 18.93
C ALA A 315 -9.24 -15.62 19.84
N SER A 316 -9.55 -16.85 19.40
CA SER A 316 -10.30 -17.81 20.21
C SER A 316 -9.53 -18.20 21.47
N ARG A 317 -8.22 -18.43 21.37
CA ARG A 317 -7.38 -18.78 22.55
C ARG A 317 -7.35 -17.69 23.62
N VAL A 318 -7.48 -16.43 23.20
CA VAL A 318 -7.42 -15.28 24.13
C VAL A 318 -8.80 -14.68 24.44
N GLY A 319 -9.89 -15.35 24.09
CA GLY A 319 -11.26 -14.95 24.40
C GLY A 319 -11.79 -13.77 23.57
N LEU A 320 -11.18 -13.48 22.41
CA LEU A 320 -11.53 -12.34 21.55
C LEU A 320 -12.23 -12.73 20.24
N ALA A 321 -12.67 -13.99 20.10
CA ALA A 321 -13.21 -14.52 18.85
C ALA A 321 -14.38 -13.69 18.28
N ALA A 322 -15.28 -13.20 19.14
CA ALA A 322 -16.44 -12.40 18.74
C ALA A 322 -16.08 -11.05 18.07
N ARG A 323 -14.84 -10.58 18.25
CA ARG A 323 -14.37 -9.33 17.66
C ARG A 323 -13.88 -9.48 16.22
N PHE A 324 -13.73 -10.69 15.72
CA PHE A 324 -13.21 -10.99 14.40
C PHE A 324 -14.20 -11.83 13.61
N SER A 325 -14.61 -11.31 12.46
CA SER A 325 -15.57 -11.96 11.57
C SER A 325 -15.08 -11.88 10.13
N ARG A 326 -15.63 -12.69 9.26
CA ARG A 326 -15.40 -12.61 7.82
C ARG A 326 -16.70 -12.77 7.04
N THR A 327 -16.68 -12.28 5.80
CA THR A 327 -17.72 -12.52 4.81
C THR A 327 -17.06 -12.90 3.49
N VAL A 328 -17.54 -13.93 2.82
CA VAL A 328 -17.13 -14.28 1.45
C VAL A 328 -18.29 -14.02 0.51
N VAL A 329 -18.06 -13.22 -0.52
CA VAL A 329 -19.07 -12.89 -1.53
C VAL A 329 -18.65 -13.41 -2.91
N PRO A 330 -19.59 -13.81 -3.77
CA PRO A 330 -19.27 -14.36 -5.08
C PRO A 330 -18.79 -13.27 -6.05
N GLY A 331 -17.92 -13.69 -6.98
CA GLY A 331 -17.49 -12.91 -8.16
C GLY A 331 -16.12 -12.23 -8.01
N PRO A 332 -15.73 -11.41 -9.00
CA PRO A 332 -14.39 -10.83 -9.11
C PRO A 332 -14.15 -9.74 -8.08
N HIS A 333 -12.90 -9.24 -8.07
CA HIS A 333 -12.48 -8.09 -7.27
C HIS A 333 -13.42 -6.90 -7.43
N GLY A 334 -13.79 -6.28 -6.31
CA GLY A 334 -14.63 -5.09 -6.31
C GLY A 334 -15.46 -4.92 -5.03
N TRP A 335 -15.97 -3.72 -4.82
CA TRP A 335 -16.80 -3.41 -3.66
C TRP A 335 -18.29 -3.47 -4.02
N LYS A 336 -18.83 -4.67 -3.97
CA LYS A 336 -20.21 -4.97 -4.35
C LYS A 336 -21.22 -4.54 -3.29
N GLU A 337 -22.50 -4.60 -3.63
CA GLU A 337 -23.60 -4.31 -2.68
C GLU A 337 -23.51 -5.21 -1.44
N SER A 338 -23.30 -6.50 -1.66
CA SER A 338 -23.08 -7.50 -0.61
C SER A 338 -21.97 -7.12 0.36
N SER A 339 -20.82 -6.71 -0.14
CA SER A 339 -19.67 -6.31 0.66
C SER A 339 -19.93 -5.01 1.41
N ARG A 340 -20.52 -3.99 0.75
CA ARG A 340 -20.89 -2.72 1.39
C ARG A 340 -21.91 -2.94 2.50
N ARG A 341 -22.93 -3.75 2.25
CA ARG A 341 -23.96 -4.10 3.24
C ARG A 341 -23.35 -4.82 4.44
N SER A 342 -22.50 -5.82 4.20
CA SER A 342 -21.81 -6.53 5.26
C SER A 342 -20.91 -5.62 6.11
N SER A 343 -20.25 -4.61 5.48
CA SER A 343 -19.49 -3.59 6.21
C SER A 343 -20.41 -2.76 7.12
N LEU A 344 -21.53 -2.23 6.57
CA LEU A 344 -22.43 -1.37 7.33
C LEU A 344 -23.14 -2.12 8.46
N ASP A 345 -23.55 -3.37 8.25
CA ASP A 345 -24.12 -4.21 9.30
C ASP A 345 -23.11 -4.43 10.46
N TRP A 346 -21.81 -4.54 10.14
CA TRP A 346 -20.74 -4.60 11.15
C TRP A 346 -20.56 -3.27 11.89
N MET A 347 -20.63 -2.14 11.16
CA MET A 347 -20.59 -0.81 11.78
C MET A 347 -21.78 -0.59 12.71
N ARG A 348 -23.01 -1.00 12.33
CA ARG A 348 -24.22 -0.90 13.17
C ARG A 348 -24.04 -1.69 14.46
N GLN A 349 -23.53 -2.91 14.37
CA GLN A 349 -23.30 -3.74 15.56
C GLN A 349 -22.35 -3.08 16.57
N TRP A 350 -21.27 -2.45 16.12
CA TRP A 350 -20.21 -1.98 17.01
C TRP A 350 -20.23 -0.46 17.28
N LEU A 351 -20.89 0.32 16.44
CA LEU A 351 -20.98 1.78 16.63
C LEU A 351 -22.35 2.24 17.09
N MET A 352 -23.41 1.44 16.88
CA MET A 352 -24.77 1.71 17.31
C MET A 352 -25.28 0.74 18.39
N ASP A 353 -24.44 -0.21 18.82
CA ASP A 353 -24.76 -1.25 19.80
C ASP A 353 -25.95 -2.14 19.37
N GLU A 354 -26.16 -2.29 18.06
CA GLU A 354 -27.21 -3.17 17.54
C GLU A 354 -26.79 -4.66 17.64
N PRO A 355 -27.74 -5.56 17.88
CA PRO A 355 -27.43 -6.99 17.87
C PRO A 355 -26.96 -7.46 16.49
N PRO A 356 -26.17 -8.57 16.42
CA PRO A 356 -25.85 -9.19 15.15
C PRO A 356 -27.11 -9.52 14.36
N ASN A 357 -27.13 -9.20 13.07
CA ASN A 357 -28.30 -9.42 12.22
C ASN A 357 -28.51 -10.88 11.77
N GLY A 358 -27.57 -11.77 12.07
CA GLY A 358 -27.64 -13.20 11.73
C GLY A 358 -27.47 -13.54 10.25
N ARG A 359 -27.20 -12.55 9.37
CA ARG A 359 -27.00 -12.79 7.94
C ARG A 359 -25.77 -13.67 7.67
N THR A 360 -25.97 -14.64 6.79
CA THR A 360 -24.92 -15.53 6.27
C THR A 360 -24.26 -14.95 5.02
N ASP A 361 -23.16 -15.57 4.56
CA ASP A 361 -22.54 -15.23 3.27
C ASP A 361 -23.53 -15.36 2.10
N ALA A 362 -24.45 -16.33 2.14
CA ALA A 362 -25.49 -16.52 1.12
C ALA A 362 -26.52 -15.39 1.12
N ASP A 363 -26.91 -14.87 2.30
CA ASP A 363 -27.84 -13.75 2.41
C ASP A 363 -27.21 -12.47 1.84
N TYR A 364 -25.91 -12.25 2.09
CA TYR A 364 -25.20 -11.12 1.47
C TYR A 364 -25.07 -11.30 -0.04
N ALA A 365 -24.71 -12.49 -0.51
CA ALA A 365 -24.58 -12.79 -1.94
C ALA A 365 -25.90 -12.59 -2.72
N ALA A 366 -27.05 -12.80 -2.07
CA ALA A 366 -28.36 -12.58 -2.68
C ALA A 366 -28.61 -11.11 -3.04
N LEU A 367 -27.98 -10.16 -2.32
CA LEU A 367 -28.14 -8.73 -2.60
C LEU A 367 -27.53 -8.35 -3.98
N ASP A 368 -26.47 -9.00 -4.40
CA ASP A 368 -25.84 -8.73 -5.71
C ASP A 368 -26.72 -9.19 -6.89
N ARG A 369 -27.65 -10.12 -6.68
CA ARG A 369 -28.56 -10.64 -7.73
C ARG A 369 -29.72 -9.72 -8.02
N THR A 370 -30.13 -8.90 -7.05
CA THR A 370 -31.24 -7.95 -7.18
C THR A 370 -30.78 -6.58 -7.61
N PHE A 371 -29.44 -6.41 -7.78
CA PHE A 371 -28.84 -5.14 -8.05
C PHE A 371 -28.78 -4.85 -9.55
N ASP A 372 -29.56 -3.86 -9.98
CA ASP A 372 -29.43 -3.27 -11.32
C ASP A 372 -28.38 -2.15 -11.29
N SER A 373 -27.19 -2.43 -11.84
CA SER A 373 -26.07 -1.49 -11.91
C SER A 373 -26.42 -0.20 -12.65
N THR A 374 -27.41 -0.23 -13.52
CA THR A 374 -27.83 0.92 -14.32
C THR A 374 -28.62 1.95 -13.51
N GLN A 375 -29.35 1.52 -12.47
CA GLN A 375 -30.14 2.42 -11.62
C GLN A 375 -29.30 3.05 -10.50
N ALA A 376 -28.25 2.39 -10.08
CA ALA A 376 -27.45 2.78 -8.91
C ALA A 376 -26.54 3.98 -9.15
N ASP A 377 -26.15 4.20 -10.38
CA ASP A 377 -25.15 5.20 -10.77
C ASP A 377 -25.75 6.47 -11.37
N GLN A 378 -27.06 6.50 -11.57
CA GLN A 378 -27.76 7.68 -12.08
C GLN A 378 -27.94 8.70 -10.96
N GLY A 379 -27.18 9.80 -11.00
CA GLY A 379 -27.42 10.98 -10.18
C GLY A 379 -26.41 11.33 -9.10
N LEU A 380 -25.34 10.58 -8.91
CA LEU A 380 -24.24 11.04 -8.07
C LEU A 380 -23.34 11.98 -8.91
N PRO A 381 -23.36 13.30 -8.70
CA PRO A 381 -22.55 14.21 -9.48
C PRO A 381 -21.07 13.94 -9.18
N LEU A 382 -20.27 13.82 -10.23
CA LEU A 382 -18.83 14.00 -10.12
C LEU A 382 -18.59 15.38 -9.50
N MET A 383 -17.81 15.41 -8.45
CA MET A 383 -17.50 16.63 -7.73
C MET A 383 -16.11 17.06 -8.19
N GLU A 384 -16.07 17.98 -9.15
CA GLU A 384 -14.83 18.52 -9.68
C GLU A 384 -14.39 19.73 -8.87
N THR A 385 -13.34 19.60 -8.09
CA THR A 385 -12.49 20.71 -7.63
C THR A 385 -11.09 20.16 -7.39
N ARG A 386 -10.11 20.58 -8.16
CA ARG A 386 -8.70 20.25 -7.95
C ARG A 386 -8.06 21.38 -7.15
N VAL A 387 -7.32 21.05 -6.11
CA VAL A 387 -6.64 22.02 -5.24
C VAL A 387 -5.19 21.60 -5.06
N THR A 388 -4.26 22.51 -5.34
CA THR A 388 -2.83 22.32 -5.06
C THR A 388 -2.52 22.52 -3.57
N PRO A 389 -1.34 22.08 -3.11
CA PRO A 389 -0.91 22.26 -1.72
C PRO A 389 -0.95 23.72 -1.23
N ASP A 390 -0.78 24.70 -2.13
CA ASP A 390 -0.88 26.14 -1.84
C ASP A 390 -2.30 26.70 -1.94
N GLY A 391 -3.31 25.82 -2.07
CA GLY A 391 -4.72 26.22 -2.07
C GLY A 391 -5.26 26.72 -3.40
N LYS A 392 -4.47 26.65 -4.49
CA LYS A 392 -4.93 27.02 -5.83
C LYS A 392 -5.63 25.87 -6.51
N VAL A 393 -6.67 26.16 -7.27
CA VAL A 393 -7.31 25.22 -8.18
C VAL A 393 -6.44 25.12 -9.44
N VAL A 394 -5.89 23.95 -9.75
CA VAL A 394 -5.02 23.76 -10.92
C VAL A 394 -5.48 22.62 -11.80
N ASN A 395 -5.46 22.90 -13.11
CA ASN A 395 -5.84 22.00 -14.19
C ASN A 395 -4.67 21.75 -15.16
N LEU A 396 -3.42 21.56 -14.70
CA LEU A 396 -2.31 21.48 -15.65
C LEU A 396 -1.43 20.24 -15.46
N PRO A 397 -1.20 19.47 -16.55
CA PRO A 397 -0.11 18.52 -16.62
C PRO A 397 1.21 19.28 -16.89
N GLY A 398 2.24 19.08 -16.08
CA GLY A 398 3.62 19.49 -16.41
C GLY A 398 4.38 20.36 -15.41
N GLU A 399 3.78 20.83 -14.32
CA GLU A 399 4.51 21.55 -13.27
C GLU A 399 5.04 20.60 -12.17
N ARG A 400 6.13 21.05 -11.47
CA ARG A 400 6.69 20.30 -10.31
C ARG A 400 5.57 19.95 -9.33
N THR A 401 5.47 18.68 -8.99
CA THR A 401 4.39 18.18 -8.13
C THR A 401 4.67 18.50 -6.66
N ALA A 402 3.62 18.57 -5.84
CA ALA A 402 3.78 18.74 -4.39
C ALA A 402 4.58 17.59 -3.74
N SER A 403 4.56 16.38 -4.32
CA SER A 403 5.41 15.28 -3.88
C SER A 403 6.89 15.54 -4.21
N ASP A 404 7.21 16.20 -5.33
CA ASP A 404 8.57 16.62 -5.66
C ASP A 404 9.05 17.70 -4.69
N VAL A 405 8.21 18.69 -4.38
CA VAL A 405 8.51 19.74 -3.40
C VAL A 405 8.68 19.13 -2.00
N LEU A 406 7.77 18.28 -1.57
CA LEU A 406 7.82 17.67 -0.23
C LEU A 406 9.06 16.79 -0.04
N VAL A 407 9.42 15.99 -1.04
CA VAL A 407 10.61 15.15 -0.97
C VAL A 407 11.90 15.98 -1.13
N ASP A 408 11.91 17.00 -2.00
CA ASP A 408 13.04 17.91 -2.15
C ASP A 408 13.27 18.77 -0.87
N GLU A 409 12.22 19.19 -0.16
CA GLU A 409 12.33 19.82 1.16
C GLU A 409 12.93 18.87 2.22
N LEU A 410 12.65 17.57 2.11
CA LEU A 410 13.17 16.56 3.04
C LEU A 410 14.59 16.08 2.69
N VAL A 411 14.99 16.15 1.41
CA VAL A 411 16.26 15.58 0.89
C VAL A 411 17.27 16.67 0.52
N GLY A 412 16.82 17.90 0.26
CA GLY A 412 17.62 19.00 -0.31
C GLY A 412 17.66 18.98 -1.85
N GLU A 413 17.70 20.18 -2.46
CA GLU A 413 17.83 20.32 -3.91
C GLU A 413 19.16 19.73 -4.43
N GLY A 414 19.10 18.90 -5.46
CA GLY A 414 20.27 18.40 -6.16
C GLY A 414 20.61 16.92 -5.95
N THR A 415 19.79 16.14 -5.22
CA THR A 415 20.05 14.70 -5.09
C THR A 415 19.84 13.97 -6.43
N PRO A 416 20.81 13.14 -6.92
CA PRO A 416 20.72 12.50 -8.22
C PRO A 416 19.48 11.60 -8.35
N ARG A 417 18.68 11.80 -9.40
CA ARG A 417 17.50 10.99 -9.71
C ARG A 417 17.91 9.63 -10.24
N LEU A 418 17.40 8.57 -9.62
CA LEU A 418 17.48 7.22 -10.17
C LEU A 418 16.29 7.01 -11.12
N VAL A 419 16.56 6.97 -12.42
CA VAL A 419 15.58 6.56 -13.42
C VAL A 419 15.90 5.11 -13.78
N PHE A 420 15.04 4.17 -13.40
CA PHE A 420 15.13 2.80 -13.88
C PHE A 420 14.32 2.70 -15.17
N ARG A 421 14.95 2.23 -16.24
CA ARG A 421 14.26 1.86 -17.48
C ARG A 421 14.73 0.47 -17.87
N GLU A 422 13.80 -0.46 -17.92
CA GLU A 422 13.97 -1.75 -18.59
C GLU A 422 12.83 -1.95 -19.58
N THR A 423 13.16 -2.61 -20.70
CA THR A 423 12.24 -2.89 -21.80
C THR A 423 11.94 -4.37 -21.86
N GLU A 424 10.97 -4.85 -21.08
CA GLU A 424 10.29 -6.14 -21.33
C GLU A 424 8.81 -6.07 -20.93
N PRO A 425 7.93 -6.86 -21.56
CA PRO A 425 6.49 -6.73 -21.34
C PRO A 425 6.06 -7.24 -19.96
N PRO A 426 5.13 -6.53 -19.30
CA PRO A 426 4.72 -6.80 -17.93
C PRO A 426 3.89 -8.08 -17.83
N ARG A 427 4.14 -8.84 -16.77
CA ARG A 427 3.37 -10.06 -16.46
C ARG A 427 2.00 -9.77 -15.83
N HIS A 428 1.80 -8.60 -15.19
CA HIS A 428 0.52 -8.19 -14.60
C HIS A 428 0.32 -6.66 -14.62
N ARG A 429 -0.70 -6.19 -15.32
CA ARG A 429 -1.00 -4.76 -15.53
C ARG A 429 -1.72 -4.05 -14.37
N PHE A 430 -2.06 -4.75 -13.29
CA PHE A 430 -2.96 -4.18 -12.27
C PHE A 430 -2.29 -3.19 -11.31
N TYR A 431 -1.01 -3.37 -11.02
CA TYR A 431 -0.22 -2.50 -10.11
C TYR A 431 0.87 -1.68 -10.84
N GLY A 432 0.61 -1.29 -12.08
CA GLY A 432 1.58 -0.64 -12.95
C GLY A 432 2.53 -1.65 -13.62
N ASP A 433 3.16 -1.19 -14.70
CA ASP A 433 4.15 -1.97 -15.45
C ASP A 433 5.47 -1.92 -14.67
N LYS A 434 5.72 -2.93 -13.82
CA LYS A 434 6.98 -3.05 -13.08
C LYS A 434 7.98 -3.90 -13.84
N SER A 435 9.20 -3.42 -13.91
CA SER A 435 10.33 -4.23 -14.35
C SER A 435 10.67 -5.32 -13.31
N PRO A 436 11.34 -6.42 -13.70
CA PRO A 436 11.83 -7.43 -12.76
C PRO A 436 12.70 -6.82 -11.64
N ALA A 437 13.45 -5.76 -11.94
CA ALA A 437 14.28 -5.07 -10.95
C ALA A 437 13.43 -4.32 -9.91
N GLU A 438 12.32 -3.69 -10.32
CA GLU A 438 11.38 -3.04 -9.40
C GLU A 438 10.64 -4.06 -8.53
N GLU A 439 10.22 -5.20 -9.10
CA GLU A 439 9.62 -6.28 -8.32
C GLU A 439 10.58 -6.82 -7.26
N ASN A 440 11.83 -7.09 -7.63
CA ASN A 440 12.86 -7.52 -6.70
C ASN A 440 13.15 -6.46 -5.62
N ALA A 441 13.17 -5.17 -5.99
CA ALA A 441 13.35 -4.09 -5.03
C ALA A 441 12.21 -4.03 -4.00
N LEU A 442 10.96 -4.20 -4.43
CA LEU A 442 9.81 -4.24 -3.52
C LEU A 442 9.84 -5.46 -2.60
N LEU A 443 10.22 -6.64 -3.10
CA LEU A 443 10.39 -7.84 -2.26
C LEU A 443 11.52 -7.67 -1.24
N ALA A 444 12.66 -7.15 -1.66
CA ALA A 444 13.79 -6.85 -0.79
C ALA A 444 13.39 -5.83 0.30
N GLN A 445 12.64 -4.79 -0.10
CA GLN A 445 12.12 -3.77 0.81
C GLN A 445 11.24 -4.39 1.91
N MET A 446 10.31 -5.28 1.57
CA MET A 446 9.46 -5.96 2.55
C MET A 446 10.26 -6.83 3.53
N LEU A 447 11.40 -7.34 3.10
CA LEU A 447 12.36 -8.09 3.92
C LEU A 447 13.28 -7.16 4.73
N GLY A 448 13.16 -5.85 4.59
CA GLY A 448 14.05 -4.89 5.23
C GLY A 448 15.49 -4.94 4.71
N ARG A 449 15.65 -5.17 3.42
CA ARG A 449 16.92 -5.24 2.73
C ARG A 449 17.05 -4.15 1.68
N ASP A 450 18.27 -3.62 1.53
CA ASP A 450 18.63 -2.76 0.42
C ASP A 450 19.16 -3.62 -0.75
N LEU A 451 18.48 -3.54 -1.88
CA LEU A 451 18.81 -4.34 -3.06
C LEU A 451 20.23 -4.02 -3.58
N VAL A 452 20.66 -2.76 -3.49
CA VAL A 452 22.03 -2.37 -3.89
C VAL A 452 23.07 -3.07 -3.02
N THR A 453 22.87 -3.08 -1.71
CA THR A 453 23.75 -3.79 -0.76
C THR A 453 23.76 -5.30 -1.04
N MET A 454 22.59 -5.92 -1.22
CA MET A 454 22.51 -7.36 -1.52
C MET A 454 23.28 -7.74 -2.79
N ARG A 455 23.12 -6.97 -3.86
CA ARG A 455 23.83 -7.20 -5.13
C ARG A 455 25.31 -6.90 -5.02
N THR A 456 25.70 -5.89 -4.24
CA THR A 456 27.10 -5.61 -3.92
C THR A 456 27.75 -6.79 -3.21
N ASP A 457 27.11 -7.32 -2.17
CA ASP A 457 27.59 -8.48 -1.41
C ASP A 457 27.72 -9.72 -2.29
N GLU A 458 26.78 -9.94 -3.20
CA GLU A 458 26.83 -11.04 -4.18
C GLU A 458 28.02 -10.90 -5.13
N ILE A 459 28.24 -9.72 -5.70
CA ILE A 459 29.39 -9.43 -6.56
C ILE A 459 30.71 -9.68 -5.81
N LEU A 460 30.84 -9.15 -4.59
CA LEU A 460 32.01 -9.33 -3.75
C LEU A 460 32.26 -10.80 -3.39
N SER A 461 31.18 -11.54 -3.06
CA SER A 461 31.26 -12.96 -2.75
C SER A 461 31.77 -13.79 -3.93
N GLN A 462 31.19 -13.55 -5.12
CA GLN A 462 31.61 -14.24 -6.34
C GLN A 462 33.04 -13.88 -6.74
N ALA A 463 33.44 -12.61 -6.66
CA ALA A 463 34.80 -12.17 -6.95
C ALA A 463 35.83 -12.79 -6.00
N ARG A 464 35.54 -12.82 -4.69
CA ARG A 464 36.39 -13.49 -3.69
C ARG A 464 36.55 -14.99 -3.96
N ALA A 465 35.45 -15.66 -4.33
CA ALA A 465 35.48 -17.09 -4.65
C ALA A 465 36.36 -17.39 -5.87
N LEU A 466 36.27 -16.58 -6.92
CA LEU A 466 37.11 -16.72 -8.13
C LEU A 466 38.60 -16.51 -7.80
N VAL A 467 38.95 -15.46 -7.06
CA VAL A 467 40.32 -15.17 -6.65
C VAL A 467 40.87 -16.26 -5.74
N ALA A 468 40.08 -16.79 -4.82
CA ALA A 468 40.46 -17.88 -3.93
C ALA A 468 40.74 -19.21 -4.69
N GLN A 469 40.12 -19.40 -5.84
CA GLN A 469 40.35 -20.53 -6.75
C GLN A 469 41.58 -20.32 -7.66
N GLY A 470 42.32 -19.22 -7.50
CA GLY A 470 43.48 -18.89 -8.31
C GLY A 470 43.15 -18.32 -9.69
N ALA A 471 41.90 -17.94 -9.93
CA ALA A 471 41.50 -17.28 -11.17
C ALA A 471 42.10 -15.87 -11.26
N PRO A 472 42.41 -15.37 -12.47
CA PRO A 472 42.74 -13.96 -12.66
C PRO A 472 41.65 -13.06 -12.16
N ARG A 473 42.00 -11.85 -11.67
CA ARG A 473 41.01 -10.86 -11.22
C ARG A 473 39.99 -10.57 -12.32
N PRO A 474 38.70 -10.72 -12.07
CA PRO A 474 37.67 -10.51 -13.09
C PRO A 474 37.53 -9.03 -13.47
N VAL A 475 37.17 -8.77 -14.72
CA VAL A 475 36.63 -7.47 -15.15
C VAL A 475 35.14 -7.52 -14.87
N LEU A 476 34.63 -6.59 -14.05
CA LEU A 476 33.23 -6.49 -13.75
C LEU A 476 32.50 -5.76 -14.89
N VAL A 477 31.45 -6.36 -15.42
CA VAL A 477 30.60 -5.78 -16.45
C VAL A 477 29.20 -5.73 -15.88
N ALA A 478 28.57 -4.55 -15.86
CA ALA A 478 27.24 -4.37 -15.30
C ALA A 478 26.37 -3.54 -16.22
N GLU A 479 25.10 -3.94 -16.30
CA GLU A 479 24.03 -3.24 -16.99
C GLU A 479 22.98 -2.76 -15.99
N ASP A 480 22.36 -1.60 -16.29
CA ASP A 480 21.18 -1.06 -15.62
C ASP A 480 21.21 -1.15 -14.08
N ALA A 481 20.34 -1.94 -13.51
CA ALA A 481 20.16 -2.07 -12.06
C ALA A 481 21.36 -2.68 -11.32
N TRP A 482 22.36 -3.20 -12.03
CA TRP A 482 23.60 -3.74 -11.47
C TRP A 482 24.77 -2.74 -11.49
N VAL A 483 24.66 -1.61 -12.18
CA VAL A 483 25.74 -0.62 -12.31
C VAL A 483 26.16 -0.07 -10.96
N ARG A 484 25.22 0.40 -10.13
CA ARG A 484 25.54 0.92 -8.78
C ARG A 484 26.08 -0.12 -7.82
N PRO A 485 25.50 -1.34 -7.72
CA PRO A 485 26.10 -2.42 -6.97
C PRO A 485 27.54 -2.73 -7.40
N ALA A 486 27.81 -2.70 -8.71
CA ALA A 486 29.13 -2.93 -9.26
C ALA A 486 30.13 -1.80 -8.91
N GLU A 487 29.72 -0.54 -9.07
CA GLU A 487 30.52 0.62 -8.64
C GLU A 487 30.87 0.56 -7.15
N ARG A 488 29.87 0.19 -6.32
CA ARG A 488 30.06 0.05 -4.88
C ARG A 488 30.99 -1.12 -4.54
N ALA A 489 30.82 -2.29 -5.19
CA ALA A 489 31.70 -3.44 -4.99
C ALA A 489 33.18 -3.13 -5.32
N ILE A 490 33.42 -2.35 -6.39
CA ILE A 490 34.77 -1.90 -6.74
C ILE A 490 35.31 -0.90 -5.74
N ALA A 491 34.48 0.00 -5.25
CA ALA A 491 34.89 0.97 -4.23
C ALA A 491 35.23 0.30 -2.89
N GLU A 492 34.50 -0.75 -2.52
CA GLU A 492 34.72 -1.50 -1.27
C GLU A 492 35.91 -2.47 -1.32
N ALA A 493 36.17 -3.07 -2.47
CA ALA A 493 37.24 -4.05 -2.63
C ALA A 493 37.92 -3.99 -4.03
N PRO A 494 38.61 -2.90 -4.35
CA PRO A 494 39.21 -2.68 -5.68
C PRO A 494 40.25 -3.74 -6.05
N GLU A 495 40.87 -4.35 -5.06
CA GLU A 495 41.88 -5.41 -5.25
C GLU A 495 41.32 -6.70 -5.85
N LEU A 496 40.00 -6.92 -5.78
CA LEU A 496 39.33 -8.10 -6.31
C LEU A 496 39.08 -8.03 -7.83
N PHE A 497 39.19 -6.86 -8.44
CA PHE A 497 38.79 -6.64 -9.83
C PHE A 497 39.97 -6.15 -10.69
N ALA A 498 39.98 -6.57 -11.97
CA ALA A 498 40.90 -6.05 -12.97
C ALA A 498 40.41 -4.80 -13.69
N GLY A 499 39.11 -4.51 -13.60
CA GLY A 499 38.48 -3.34 -14.19
C GLY A 499 36.95 -3.40 -14.13
N PHE A 500 36.29 -2.30 -14.57
CA PHE A 500 34.83 -2.17 -14.63
C PHE A 500 34.38 -1.63 -15.99
N LYS A 501 33.29 -2.19 -16.51
CA LYS A 501 32.60 -1.69 -17.70
C LYS A 501 31.09 -1.59 -17.40
N SER A 502 30.51 -0.40 -17.58
CA SER A 502 29.07 -0.22 -17.59
C SER A 502 28.57 -0.30 -19.03
N LEU A 503 27.50 -1.06 -19.25
CA LEU A 503 26.82 -1.18 -20.55
C LEU A 503 25.53 -0.35 -20.62
N GLY A 504 25.25 0.52 -19.64
CA GLY A 504 24.05 1.35 -19.61
C GLY A 504 24.03 2.43 -20.71
N ASP A 505 22.86 2.71 -21.27
CA ASP A 505 22.49 3.80 -22.21
C ASP A 505 23.26 3.90 -23.56
N GLY A 506 23.93 2.86 -24.00
CA GLY A 506 24.67 2.86 -25.27
C GLY A 506 25.93 3.72 -25.29
N THR A 507 26.33 4.35 -24.19
CA THR A 507 27.58 5.11 -24.05
C THR A 507 28.56 4.33 -23.19
N PHE A 508 29.68 3.92 -23.79
CA PHE A 508 30.81 3.30 -23.07
C PHE A 508 31.45 4.33 -22.12
N ARG A 509 31.19 4.28 -20.84
CA ARG A 509 32.02 4.94 -19.84
C ARG A 509 33.09 3.97 -19.35
N SER A 510 34.34 4.15 -19.78
CA SER A 510 35.49 3.49 -19.18
C SER A 510 35.77 4.17 -17.82
N ALA A 511 35.37 3.51 -16.72
CA ALA A 511 35.67 4.01 -15.40
C ALA A 511 37.02 3.42 -14.93
N ILE A 512 38.00 4.30 -14.84
CA ILE A 512 39.13 4.36 -13.93
C ILE A 512 40.04 3.13 -13.87
N ARG A 513 41.09 3.17 -14.66
CA ARG A 513 42.37 2.62 -14.23
C ARG A 513 42.88 3.47 -13.04
N ARG A 514 42.80 2.95 -11.83
CA ARG A 514 43.75 3.34 -10.79
C ARG A 514 44.97 2.50 -11.06
N GLU A 515 45.99 3.09 -11.68
CA GLU A 515 47.33 2.57 -11.62
C GLU A 515 47.74 2.58 -10.15
N ALA A 516 48.00 1.36 -9.62
CA ALA A 516 48.72 1.25 -8.36
C ALA A 516 50.10 1.86 -8.58
N ARG A 517 50.37 2.97 -7.91
CA ARG A 517 51.74 3.39 -7.58
C ARG A 517 52.08 2.92 -6.18
#